data_a9ec03d8de31353963a802541dad0892
#
_entry.id   a9ec03d8de31353963a802541dad0892
#
_cell.length_a   1.000
_cell.length_b   1.000
_cell.length_c   1.000
_cell.angle_alpha   90.00
_cell.angle_beta   90.00
_cell.angle_gamma   90.00
#
_symmetry.space_group_name_H-M   'P 1'
#
loop_
_entity.id
_entity.type
_entity.pdbx_description
1 polymer ?
#
loop_
_entity_poly.entity_id
_entity_poly.type
_entity_poly.pdbx_seq_one_letter_code
_entity_poly.pdbx_strand_id
1 'polypeptide(L)'
;MTMLKEWCDENRPELSELFTLVQEYRKWGKIKSTYIDGYLKFLNPVTGCVHPDFFALSTDTGRFNCQHPNAQNMPRKTNDPIGVRNFIKAPEGHIVISLDFSQIELRVGAFYLSQAGDDTMREVYLHNLDLHAKTTSVIFGVPYEQAHDKNSENYKEHRTIAKNVNFGVFYGLFPRGLQKTLKFKAGIDRSFEECSQMIDNLKEGYPGLSRWQESVKADAARRMYTETWLGRRRYLPNIRSEDWGQKSFSERCAMNTPIQGTAADILKMAVCRILAGLPERPWLRPILQIHDELTFIIPEDRLSDAISFVKRCMEEKPFPEFNLPLIAEASAGPTFGTMDELDV
;
A
#
# COMPACT_ATOMS: atom_id res chain seq x y z
N MET A 1 2.38 17.11 15.03
CA MET A 1 3.71 17.60 15.45
C MET A 1 4.39 18.41 14.34
N THR A 2 4.45 17.91 13.08
CA THR A 2 5.04 18.64 11.95
C THR A 2 4.37 20.01 11.72
N MET A 3 3.03 20.06 11.67
CA MET A 3 2.27 21.31 11.57
C MET A 3 2.56 22.28 12.73
N LEU A 4 2.77 21.77 13.94
CA LEU A 4 3.06 22.61 15.10
C LEU A 4 4.48 23.18 15.04
N LYS A 5 5.43 22.38 14.51
CA LYS A 5 6.79 22.85 14.27
C LYS A 5 6.81 23.95 13.21
N GLU A 6 6.17 23.76 12.06
CA GLU A 6 6.07 24.77 11.01
C GLU A 6 5.42 26.06 11.52
N TRP A 7 4.33 25.94 12.28
CA TRP A 7 3.70 27.12 12.91
C TRP A 7 4.66 27.83 13.87
N CYS A 8 5.47 27.07 14.65
CA CYS A 8 6.47 27.67 15.53
C CYS A 8 7.61 28.29 14.74
N ASP A 9 8.09 27.66 13.68
CA ASP A 9 9.14 28.24 12.82
C ASP A 9 8.74 29.61 12.26
N GLU A 10 7.44 29.79 11.94
CA GLU A 10 6.88 31.04 11.42
C GLU A 10 6.53 32.07 12.51
N ASN A 11 6.01 31.64 13.67
CA ASN A 11 5.39 32.51 14.67
C ASN A 11 6.14 32.58 16.01
N ARG A 12 6.92 31.55 16.33
CA ARG A 12 7.65 31.39 17.59
C ARG A 12 8.98 30.66 17.34
N PRO A 13 9.92 31.27 16.58
CA PRO A 13 11.17 30.63 16.16
C PRO A 13 12.03 30.18 17.36
N GLU A 14 11.90 30.83 18.52
CA GLU A 14 12.58 30.43 19.75
C GLU A 14 12.16 29.04 20.27
N LEU A 15 11.00 28.51 19.82
CA LEU A 15 10.52 27.18 20.18
C LEU A 15 10.86 26.10 19.14
N SER A 16 11.38 26.47 17.97
CA SER A 16 11.66 25.54 16.88
C SER A 16 12.63 24.43 17.28
N GLU A 17 13.71 24.77 17.99
CA GLU A 17 14.70 23.82 18.49
C GLU A 17 14.07 22.83 19.48
N LEU A 18 13.25 23.33 20.42
CA LEU A 18 12.53 22.48 21.38
C LEU A 18 11.62 21.46 20.64
N PHE A 19 10.88 21.90 19.64
CA PHE A 19 10.02 21.00 18.86
C PHE A 19 10.83 19.96 18.07
N THR A 20 11.97 20.33 17.53
CA THR A 20 12.89 19.40 16.87
C THR A 20 13.37 18.32 17.84
N LEU A 21 13.84 18.73 19.03
CA LEU A 21 14.28 17.79 20.08
C LEU A 21 13.12 16.86 20.53
N VAL A 22 11.92 17.38 20.69
CA VAL A 22 10.74 16.56 21.03
C VAL A 22 10.41 15.57 19.91
N GLN A 23 10.55 15.93 18.63
CA GLN A 23 10.36 15.01 17.53
C GLN A 23 11.40 13.90 17.52
N GLU A 24 12.67 14.24 17.72
CA GLU A 24 13.76 13.26 17.82
C GLU A 24 13.58 12.33 19.01
N TYR A 25 13.28 12.86 20.19
CA TYR A 25 12.99 12.08 21.39
C TYR A 25 11.87 11.06 21.13
N ARG A 26 10.77 11.51 20.53
CA ARG A 26 9.65 10.62 20.16
C ARG A 26 10.03 9.56 19.14
N LYS A 27 10.84 9.94 18.14
CA LYS A 27 11.36 9.00 17.13
C LYS A 27 12.19 7.90 17.80
N TRP A 28 13.15 8.26 18.60
CA TRP A 28 14.02 7.30 19.29
C TRP A 28 13.27 6.51 20.36
N GLY A 29 12.35 7.15 21.08
CA GLY A 29 11.49 6.48 22.05
C GLY A 29 10.62 5.41 21.38
N LYS A 30 10.05 5.69 20.20
CA LYS A 30 9.31 4.71 19.41
C LYS A 30 10.21 3.56 18.93
N ILE A 31 11.39 3.87 18.43
CA ILE A 31 12.35 2.86 17.97
C ILE A 31 12.70 1.92 19.12
N LYS A 32 13.10 2.45 20.28
CA LYS A 32 13.42 1.66 21.45
C LYS A 32 12.24 0.80 21.90
N SER A 33 11.10 1.41 22.19
CA SER A 33 9.95 0.72 22.80
C SER A 33 9.28 -0.28 21.85
N THR A 34 9.24 0.00 20.54
CA THR A 34 8.52 -0.85 19.59
C THR A 34 9.43 -1.94 19.02
N TYR A 35 10.63 -1.60 18.59
CA TYR A 35 11.47 -2.54 17.83
C TYR A 35 12.55 -3.21 18.67
N ILE A 36 13.11 -2.54 19.70
CA ILE A 36 14.12 -3.17 20.54
C ILE A 36 13.42 -3.90 21.69
N ASP A 37 12.86 -3.16 22.65
CA ASP A 37 12.23 -3.76 23.83
C ASP A 37 11.01 -4.61 23.47
N GLY A 38 10.23 -4.15 22.47
CA GLY A 38 9.04 -4.84 22.00
C GLY A 38 9.32 -6.21 21.38
N TYR A 39 10.37 -6.32 20.55
CA TYR A 39 10.75 -7.62 19.97
C TYR A 39 11.39 -8.54 20.98
N LEU A 40 12.30 -8.02 21.83
CA LEU A 40 12.96 -8.81 22.88
C LEU A 40 11.95 -9.41 23.86
N LYS A 41 10.87 -8.69 24.18
CA LYS A 41 9.78 -9.19 25.03
C LYS A 41 9.12 -10.46 24.50
N PHE A 42 9.08 -10.63 23.18
CA PHE A 42 8.46 -11.77 22.50
C PHE A 42 9.47 -12.80 22.00
N LEU A 43 10.74 -12.66 22.33
CA LEU A 43 11.75 -13.64 21.98
C LEU A 43 11.48 -14.97 22.70
N ASN A 44 11.26 -16.03 21.93
CA ASN A 44 11.06 -17.36 22.49
C ASN A 44 12.41 -17.94 22.92
N PRO A 45 12.60 -18.30 24.22
CA PRO A 45 13.90 -18.77 24.73
C PRO A 45 14.30 -20.16 24.17
N VAL A 46 13.35 -20.95 23.65
CA VAL A 46 13.63 -22.28 23.11
C VAL A 46 14.10 -22.20 21.66
N THR A 47 13.41 -21.37 20.84
CA THR A 47 13.71 -21.27 19.41
C THR A 47 14.71 -20.15 19.09
N GLY A 48 14.95 -19.21 20.01
CA GLY A 48 15.71 -18.01 19.74
C GLY A 48 15.06 -17.05 18.73
N CYS A 49 13.79 -17.29 18.39
CA CYS A 49 13.04 -16.53 17.39
C CYS A 49 11.84 -15.81 17.98
N VAL A 50 11.36 -14.81 17.27
CA VAL A 50 10.09 -14.16 17.52
C VAL A 50 9.02 -14.79 16.61
N HIS A 51 7.86 -15.10 17.17
CA HIS A 51 6.74 -15.74 16.47
C HIS A 51 5.51 -14.83 16.49
N PRO A 52 5.39 -13.88 15.55
CA PRO A 52 4.24 -12.98 15.49
C PRO A 52 2.93 -13.72 15.21
N ASP A 53 1.84 -13.26 15.84
CA ASP A 53 0.50 -13.76 15.57
C ASP A 53 -0.12 -13.03 14.37
N PHE A 54 -0.54 -13.76 13.34
CA PHE A 54 -1.25 -13.22 12.19
C PHE A 54 -2.73 -13.56 12.23
N PHE A 55 -3.58 -12.52 12.13
CA PHE A 55 -5.04 -12.64 12.15
C PHE A 55 -5.62 -12.29 10.78
N ALA A 56 -6.27 -13.26 10.17
CA ALA A 56 -6.83 -13.11 8.81
C ALA A 56 -8.16 -12.31 8.77
N LEU A 57 -8.87 -12.17 9.90
CA LEU A 57 -10.25 -11.67 9.94
C LEU A 57 -10.47 -10.50 10.91
N SER A 58 -9.41 -9.87 11.40
CA SER A 58 -9.51 -8.86 12.46
C SER A 58 -9.57 -7.41 11.99
N THR A 59 -9.54 -7.17 10.68
CA THR A 59 -9.64 -5.81 10.11
C THR A 59 -10.91 -5.65 9.27
N ASP A 60 -11.48 -4.45 9.27
CA ASP A 60 -12.69 -4.14 8.49
C ASP A 60 -12.53 -4.34 6.98
N THR A 61 -11.32 -4.14 6.46
CA THR A 61 -11.01 -4.31 5.04
C THR A 61 -10.60 -5.74 4.68
N GLY A 62 -10.46 -6.63 5.67
CA GLY A 62 -10.01 -8.00 5.48
C GLY A 62 -8.51 -8.16 5.27
N ARG A 63 -7.70 -7.11 5.41
CA ARG A 63 -6.24 -7.26 5.46
C ARG A 63 -5.83 -8.10 6.67
N PHE A 64 -4.71 -8.79 6.56
CA PHE A 64 -4.09 -9.40 7.74
C PHE A 64 -3.75 -8.33 8.78
N ASN A 65 -3.88 -8.69 10.03
CA ASN A 65 -3.35 -7.95 11.17
C ASN A 65 -2.28 -8.78 11.86
N CYS A 66 -1.31 -8.13 12.46
CA CYS A 66 -0.20 -8.79 13.13
C CYS A 66 -0.01 -8.21 14.54
N GLN A 67 0.22 -9.10 15.52
CA GLN A 67 0.41 -8.74 16.94
C GLN A 67 1.50 -9.62 17.56
N HIS A 68 1.99 -9.25 18.71
CA HIS A 68 2.90 -10.02 19.59
C HIS A 68 4.22 -10.51 18.94
N PRO A 69 5.03 -9.63 18.36
CA PRO A 69 4.86 -8.20 18.09
C PRO A 69 4.22 -7.93 16.74
N ASN A 70 3.82 -6.66 16.48
CA ASN A 70 3.33 -6.27 15.16
C ASN A 70 4.49 -6.12 14.16
N ALA A 71 4.78 -7.18 13.43
CA ALA A 71 5.83 -7.22 12.42
C ALA A 71 5.48 -6.44 11.13
N GLN A 72 4.20 -6.10 10.91
CA GLN A 72 3.76 -5.30 9.75
C GLN A 72 4.13 -3.81 9.87
N ASN A 73 4.51 -3.34 11.05
CA ASN A 73 4.86 -1.95 11.31
C ASN A 73 6.37 -1.65 11.17
N MET A 74 7.15 -2.54 10.58
CA MET A 74 8.58 -2.30 10.36
C MET A 74 8.82 -1.02 9.57
N PRO A 75 9.86 -0.23 9.92
CA PRO A 75 10.19 0.97 9.16
C PRO A 75 10.60 0.60 7.73
N ARG A 76 10.33 1.50 6.78
CA ARG A 76 10.83 1.33 5.42
C ARG A 76 12.36 1.43 5.42
N LYS A 77 13.04 0.71 4.51
CA LYS A 77 14.51 0.71 4.36
C LYS A 77 15.11 2.12 4.39
N THR A 78 14.45 3.09 3.75
CA THR A 78 14.87 4.51 3.71
C THR A 78 14.72 5.26 5.04
N ASN A 79 13.92 4.76 6.00
CA ASN A 79 13.61 5.39 7.28
C ASN A 79 13.95 4.48 8.47
N ASP A 80 14.89 3.56 8.29
CA ASP A 80 15.32 2.57 9.29
C ASP A 80 16.75 2.89 9.80
N PRO A 81 16.87 3.77 10.80
CA PRO A 81 18.19 4.25 11.24
C PRO A 81 19.02 3.20 12.00
N ILE A 82 18.41 2.11 12.45
CA ILE A 82 19.09 1.03 13.19
C ILE A 82 19.06 -0.31 12.49
N GLY A 83 18.51 -0.37 11.26
CA GLY A 83 18.42 -1.61 10.50
C GLY A 83 17.50 -2.66 11.10
N VAL A 84 16.31 -2.28 11.59
CA VAL A 84 15.32 -3.22 12.18
C VAL A 84 15.02 -4.39 11.25
N ARG A 85 14.95 -4.13 9.94
CA ARG A 85 14.72 -5.18 8.93
C ARG A 85 15.85 -6.23 8.92
N ASN A 86 17.06 -5.89 9.33
CA ASN A 86 18.18 -6.85 9.42
C ASN A 86 18.06 -7.82 10.59
N PHE A 87 17.14 -7.61 11.53
CA PHE A 87 16.86 -8.57 12.60
C PHE A 87 16.23 -9.86 12.04
N ILE A 88 15.61 -9.77 10.87
CA ILE A 88 15.08 -10.94 10.15
C ILE A 88 16.19 -11.45 9.24
N LYS A 89 16.85 -12.50 9.68
CA LYS A 89 18.02 -13.08 9.06
C LYS A 89 17.79 -14.55 8.74
N ALA A 90 18.23 -14.98 7.55
CA ALA A 90 18.28 -16.38 7.19
C ALA A 90 19.40 -17.12 7.95
N PRO A 91 19.19 -18.39 8.37
CA PRO A 91 20.27 -19.23 8.86
C PRO A 91 21.32 -19.51 7.78
N GLU A 92 22.47 -20.04 8.17
CA GLU A 92 23.52 -20.43 7.23
C GLU A 92 22.98 -21.43 6.18
N GLY A 93 23.38 -21.26 4.92
CA GLY A 93 22.89 -22.04 3.77
C GLY A 93 21.47 -21.71 3.35
N HIS A 94 20.86 -20.64 3.91
CA HIS A 94 19.52 -20.19 3.55
C HIS A 94 19.54 -18.71 3.16
N ILE A 95 18.48 -18.30 2.45
CA ILE A 95 18.27 -16.92 2.02
C ILE A 95 16.83 -16.48 2.35
N VAL A 96 16.65 -15.19 2.62
CA VAL A 96 15.32 -14.57 2.70
C VAL A 96 14.89 -14.20 1.28
N ILE A 97 13.68 -14.58 0.90
CA ILE A 97 13.02 -14.11 -0.32
C ILE A 97 11.75 -13.36 0.05
N SER A 98 11.41 -12.35 -0.73
CA SER A 98 10.16 -11.63 -0.62
C SER A 98 9.53 -11.42 -1.99
N LEU A 99 8.22 -11.60 -2.09
CA LEU A 99 7.46 -11.30 -3.29
C LEU A 99 6.34 -10.32 -2.91
N ASP A 100 6.29 -9.18 -3.62
CA ASP A 100 5.36 -8.08 -3.39
C ASP A 100 4.47 -7.86 -4.62
N PHE A 101 3.17 -7.69 -4.43
CA PHE A 101 2.29 -7.35 -5.54
C PHE A 101 2.55 -5.94 -6.07
N SER A 102 2.91 -5.84 -7.31
CA SER A 102 3.08 -4.53 -7.97
C SER A 102 1.75 -3.81 -8.14
N GLN A 103 1.51 -2.78 -7.32
CA GLN A 103 0.37 -1.88 -7.40
C GLN A 103 -1.02 -2.57 -7.34
N ILE A 104 -1.20 -3.60 -6.54
CA ILE A 104 -2.44 -4.41 -6.54
C ILE A 104 -3.70 -3.57 -6.35
N GLU A 105 -3.71 -2.59 -5.44
CA GLU A 105 -4.89 -1.75 -5.21
C GLU A 105 -5.25 -0.91 -6.43
N LEU A 106 -4.25 -0.41 -7.18
CA LEU A 106 -4.47 0.36 -8.40
C LEU A 106 -4.95 -0.53 -9.55
N ARG A 107 -4.48 -1.78 -9.63
CA ARG A 107 -4.99 -2.78 -10.59
C ARG A 107 -6.43 -3.16 -10.28
N VAL A 108 -6.77 -3.35 -9.00
CA VAL A 108 -8.16 -3.55 -8.57
C VAL A 108 -9.01 -2.31 -8.87
N GLY A 109 -8.47 -1.11 -8.65
CA GLY A 109 -9.12 0.14 -9.06
C GLY A 109 -9.43 0.19 -10.55
N ALA A 110 -8.44 -0.11 -11.39
CA ALA A 110 -8.60 -0.19 -12.84
C ALA A 110 -9.66 -1.21 -13.26
N PHE A 111 -9.72 -2.36 -12.58
CA PHE A 111 -10.77 -3.35 -12.77
C PHE A 111 -12.16 -2.78 -12.47
N TYR A 112 -12.35 -2.10 -11.34
CA TYR A 112 -13.64 -1.49 -10.99
C TYR A 112 -14.03 -0.36 -11.95
N LEU A 113 -13.10 0.44 -12.46
CA LEU A 113 -13.37 1.46 -13.47
C LEU A 113 -13.78 0.83 -14.79
N SER A 114 -13.16 -0.27 -15.20
CA SER A 114 -13.56 -1.04 -16.39
C SER A 114 -15.00 -1.55 -16.27
N GLN A 115 -15.40 -2.04 -15.08
CA GLN A 115 -16.79 -2.44 -14.82
C GLN A 115 -17.77 -1.24 -14.86
N ALA A 116 -17.28 -0.02 -14.62
CA ALA A 116 -18.04 1.22 -14.75
C ALA A 116 -17.98 1.84 -16.16
N GLY A 117 -17.46 1.10 -17.14
CA GLY A 117 -17.37 1.50 -18.55
C GLY A 117 -16.23 2.49 -18.85
N ASP A 118 -15.10 2.37 -18.13
CA ASP A 118 -13.90 3.16 -18.38
C ASP A 118 -12.65 2.26 -18.34
N ASP A 119 -12.15 1.94 -19.51
CA ASP A 119 -10.97 1.09 -19.69
C ASP A 119 -9.64 1.86 -19.70
N THR A 120 -9.65 3.19 -19.56
CA THR A 120 -8.46 4.03 -19.70
C THR A 120 -7.31 3.55 -18.79
N MET A 121 -7.62 3.27 -17.53
CA MET A 121 -6.62 2.80 -16.56
C MET A 121 -6.23 1.33 -16.80
N ARG A 122 -7.17 0.52 -17.27
CA ARG A 122 -6.94 -0.89 -17.63
C ARG A 122 -5.97 -1.00 -18.81
N GLU A 123 -6.15 -0.20 -19.86
CA GLU A 123 -5.27 -0.19 -21.02
C GLU A 123 -3.82 0.14 -20.68
N VAL A 124 -3.59 1.00 -19.68
CA VAL A 124 -2.22 1.28 -19.18
C VAL A 124 -1.54 -0.01 -18.74
N TYR A 125 -2.23 -0.86 -17.97
CA TYR A 125 -1.66 -2.13 -17.51
C TYR A 125 -1.54 -3.19 -18.60
N LEU A 126 -2.49 -3.26 -19.52
CA LEU A 126 -2.46 -4.22 -20.63
C LEU A 126 -1.30 -3.93 -21.60
N HIS A 127 -0.95 -2.66 -21.78
CA HIS A 127 0.17 -2.24 -22.62
C HIS A 127 1.49 -2.10 -21.85
N ASN A 128 1.54 -2.57 -20.60
CA ASN A 128 2.72 -2.49 -19.73
C ASN A 128 3.29 -1.05 -19.60
N LEU A 129 2.40 -0.06 -19.56
CA LEU A 129 2.76 1.34 -19.38
C LEU A 129 2.85 1.70 -17.89
N ASP A 130 3.60 2.76 -17.58
CA ASP A 130 3.69 3.30 -16.22
C ASP A 130 2.45 4.15 -15.88
N LEU A 131 1.60 3.65 -14.98
CA LEU A 131 0.40 4.36 -14.55
C LEU A 131 0.70 5.72 -13.94
N HIS A 132 1.79 5.86 -13.20
CA HIS A 132 2.13 7.16 -12.60
C HIS A 132 2.58 8.18 -13.65
N ALA A 133 3.27 7.73 -14.70
CA ALA A 133 3.61 8.58 -15.85
C ALA A 133 2.33 8.96 -16.63
N LYS A 134 1.41 8.01 -16.85
CA LYS A 134 0.10 8.30 -17.48
C LYS A 134 -0.70 9.33 -16.66
N THR A 135 -0.75 9.16 -15.35
CA THR A 135 -1.42 10.12 -14.45
C THR A 135 -0.73 11.48 -14.45
N THR A 136 0.59 11.52 -14.48
CA THR A 136 1.35 12.78 -14.66
C THR A 136 0.94 13.47 -15.95
N SER A 137 0.90 12.73 -17.06
CA SER A 137 0.44 13.23 -18.36
C SER A 137 -0.97 13.87 -18.29
N VAL A 138 -1.90 13.18 -17.62
CA VAL A 138 -3.28 13.65 -17.44
C VAL A 138 -3.36 14.89 -16.56
N ILE A 139 -2.71 14.88 -15.41
CA ILE A 139 -2.80 15.96 -14.42
C ILE A 139 -2.17 17.25 -14.93
N PHE A 140 -0.99 17.16 -15.58
CA PHE A 140 -0.19 18.32 -15.99
C PHE A 140 -0.32 18.66 -17.47
N GLY A 141 -1.08 17.88 -18.26
CA GLY A 141 -1.26 18.11 -19.69
C GLY A 141 0.02 17.94 -20.53
N VAL A 142 0.97 17.10 -20.07
CA VAL A 142 2.23 16.84 -20.77
C VAL A 142 2.17 15.51 -21.54
N PRO A 143 2.93 15.32 -22.64
CA PRO A 143 3.00 14.05 -23.34
C PRO A 143 3.48 12.93 -22.41
N TYR A 144 3.00 11.68 -22.65
CA TYR A 144 3.37 10.52 -21.83
C TYR A 144 4.88 10.28 -21.83
N GLU A 145 5.54 10.44 -22.97
CA GLU A 145 6.99 10.26 -23.15
C GLU A 145 7.77 11.21 -22.23
N GLN A 146 7.33 12.47 -22.15
CA GLN A 146 7.92 13.47 -21.26
C GLN A 146 7.63 13.12 -19.78
N ALA A 147 6.43 12.70 -19.48
CA ALA A 147 6.05 12.29 -18.11
C ALA A 147 6.80 11.05 -17.63
N HIS A 148 7.25 10.19 -18.55
CA HIS A 148 8.01 8.96 -18.27
C HIS A 148 9.53 9.19 -18.24
N ASP A 149 10.03 10.23 -18.91
CA ASP A 149 11.48 10.52 -18.99
C ASP A 149 11.99 11.03 -17.63
N LYS A 150 12.91 10.26 -17.03
CA LYS A 150 13.52 10.58 -15.73
C LYS A 150 14.38 11.86 -15.76
N ASN A 151 14.79 12.32 -16.94
CA ASN A 151 15.61 13.51 -17.15
C ASN A 151 14.75 14.76 -17.43
N SER A 152 13.43 14.61 -17.61
CA SER A 152 12.55 15.75 -17.86
C SER A 152 12.47 16.66 -16.64
N GLU A 153 12.28 17.93 -16.91
CA GLU A 153 12.05 18.95 -15.87
C GLU A 153 10.86 18.57 -14.98
N ASN A 154 11.03 18.74 -13.68
CA ASN A 154 10.02 18.43 -12.65
C ASN A 154 9.60 16.94 -12.56
N TYR A 155 10.28 16.01 -13.24
CA TYR A 155 9.92 14.58 -13.22
C TYR A 155 9.67 14.04 -11.80
N LYS A 156 10.61 14.28 -10.88
CA LYS A 156 10.50 13.73 -9.50
C LYS A 156 9.30 14.29 -8.75
N GLU A 157 9.04 15.58 -8.93
CA GLU A 157 7.92 16.26 -8.27
C GLU A 157 6.59 15.82 -8.86
N HIS A 158 6.42 15.88 -10.17
CA HIS A 158 5.22 15.47 -10.87
C HIS A 158 4.87 14.02 -10.60
N ARG A 159 5.87 13.13 -10.65
CA ARG A 159 5.68 11.73 -10.33
C ARG A 159 5.28 11.51 -8.87
N THR A 160 5.82 12.28 -7.94
CA THR A 160 5.46 12.21 -6.52
C THR A 160 4.01 12.67 -6.32
N ILE A 161 3.59 13.75 -6.99
CA ILE A 161 2.20 14.21 -6.99
C ILE A 161 1.29 13.12 -7.55
N ALA A 162 1.59 12.58 -8.74
CA ALA A 162 0.80 11.54 -9.39
C ALA A 162 0.64 10.29 -8.51
N LYS A 163 1.70 9.85 -7.81
CA LYS A 163 1.61 8.76 -6.84
C LYS A 163 0.61 9.06 -5.72
N ASN A 164 0.69 10.23 -5.10
CA ASN A 164 -0.22 10.61 -4.02
C ASN A 164 -1.67 10.74 -4.50
N VAL A 165 -1.87 11.26 -5.70
CA VAL A 165 -3.20 11.39 -6.31
C VAL A 165 -3.78 10.01 -6.63
N ASN A 166 -3.03 9.12 -7.29
CA ASN A 166 -3.48 7.77 -7.63
C ASN A 166 -3.94 6.98 -6.41
N PHE A 167 -3.15 7.02 -5.32
CA PHE A 167 -3.55 6.33 -4.10
C PHE A 167 -4.71 7.01 -3.37
N GLY A 168 -4.81 8.33 -3.46
CA GLY A 168 -5.83 9.08 -2.69
C GLY A 168 -7.20 9.11 -3.38
N VAL A 169 -7.22 9.13 -4.70
CA VAL A 169 -8.44 9.45 -5.47
C VAL A 169 -9.52 8.37 -5.31
N PHE A 170 -9.15 7.10 -5.31
CA PHE A 170 -10.10 6.01 -5.08
C PHE A 170 -10.76 6.06 -3.70
N TYR A 171 -10.12 6.74 -2.74
CA TYR A 171 -10.59 6.86 -1.36
C TYR A 171 -11.26 8.21 -1.08
N GLY A 172 -11.63 8.93 -2.15
CA GLY A 172 -12.32 10.22 -2.03
C GLY A 172 -11.41 11.36 -1.59
N LEU A 173 -10.16 11.38 -2.07
CA LEU A 173 -9.27 12.49 -1.87
C LEU A 173 -9.89 13.77 -2.41
N PHE A 174 -9.90 14.83 -1.62
CA PHE A 174 -10.38 16.16 -1.96
C PHE A 174 -9.24 17.19 -1.93
N PRO A 175 -9.39 18.38 -2.54
CA PRO A 175 -8.29 19.34 -2.74
C PRO A 175 -7.50 19.68 -1.47
N ARG A 176 -8.18 19.99 -0.34
CA ARG A 176 -7.50 20.24 0.94
C ARG A 176 -6.76 19.03 1.49
N GLY A 177 -7.27 17.82 1.21
CA GLY A 177 -6.61 16.56 1.60
C GLY A 177 -5.33 16.34 0.80
N LEU A 178 -5.38 16.59 -0.52
CA LEU A 178 -4.22 16.55 -1.41
C LEU A 178 -3.17 17.58 -0.98
N GLN A 179 -3.56 18.84 -0.79
CA GLN A 179 -2.69 19.91 -0.35
C GLN A 179 -1.91 19.53 0.92
N LYS A 180 -2.62 19.06 1.96
CA LYS A 180 -1.99 18.61 3.20
C LYS A 180 -1.04 17.43 2.98
N THR A 181 -1.44 16.47 2.15
CA THR A 181 -0.61 15.28 1.87
C THR A 181 0.67 15.67 1.14
N LEU A 182 0.59 16.52 0.13
CA LEU A 182 1.75 17.01 -0.62
C LEU A 182 2.69 17.78 0.30
N LYS A 183 2.17 18.76 1.06
CA LYS A 183 2.98 19.57 1.98
C LYS A 183 3.67 18.72 3.05
N PHE A 184 2.92 17.91 3.79
CA PHE A 184 3.46 17.23 4.98
C PHE A 184 4.15 15.88 4.73
N LYS A 185 3.81 15.19 3.64
CA LYS A 185 4.45 13.89 3.31
C LYS A 185 5.51 14.00 2.23
N ALA A 186 5.33 14.93 1.28
CA ALA A 186 6.21 15.06 0.13
C ALA A 186 7.08 16.33 0.15
N GLY A 187 6.81 17.29 1.05
CA GLY A 187 7.50 18.58 1.09
C GLY A 187 7.19 19.48 -0.12
N ILE A 188 6.05 19.21 -0.79
CA ILE A 188 5.63 19.95 -1.99
C ILE A 188 4.51 20.89 -1.59
N ASP A 189 4.72 22.20 -1.73
CA ASP A 189 3.69 23.22 -1.47
C ASP A 189 2.89 23.52 -2.75
N ARG A 190 1.57 23.43 -2.65
CA ARG A 190 0.61 23.73 -3.72
C ARG A 190 -0.59 24.45 -3.14
N SER A 191 -1.15 25.39 -3.91
CA SER A 191 -2.38 26.06 -3.52
C SER A 191 -3.58 25.13 -3.53
N PHE A 192 -4.67 25.57 -2.91
CA PHE A 192 -5.94 24.84 -2.96
C PHE A 192 -6.46 24.73 -4.41
N GLU A 193 -6.32 25.82 -5.18
CA GLU A 193 -6.76 25.94 -6.57
C GLU A 193 -5.99 24.98 -7.48
N GLU A 194 -4.64 24.90 -7.33
CA GLU A 194 -3.82 23.93 -8.05
C GLU A 194 -4.23 22.50 -7.72
N CYS A 195 -4.43 22.19 -6.43
CA CYS A 195 -4.88 20.86 -6.01
C CYS A 195 -6.29 20.52 -6.54
N SER A 196 -7.19 21.50 -6.64
CA SER A 196 -8.51 21.32 -7.24
C SER A 196 -8.38 20.99 -8.72
N GLN A 197 -7.61 21.79 -9.46
CA GLN A 197 -7.39 21.58 -10.89
C GLN A 197 -6.78 20.20 -11.17
N MET A 198 -5.80 19.76 -10.36
CA MET A 198 -5.21 18.43 -10.50
C MET A 198 -6.25 17.30 -10.36
N ILE A 199 -7.17 17.43 -9.39
CA ILE A 199 -8.24 16.44 -9.17
C ILE A 199 -9.26 16.49 -10.32
N ASP A 200 -9.59 17.67 -10.81
CA ASP A 200 -10.54 17.86 -11.91
C ASP A 200 -9.96 17.29 -13.22
N ASN A 201 -8.71 17.61 -13.56
CA ASN A 201 -8.00 17.03 -14.70
C ASN A 201 -7.96 15.49 -14.62
N LEU A 202 -7.71 14.95 -13.41
CA LEU A 202 -7.71 13.50 -13.23
C LEU A 202 -9.08 12.88 -13.51
N LYS A 203 -10.17 13.49 -13.01
CA LYS A 203 -11.53 13.01 -13.26
C LYS A 203 -11.95 13.12 -14.72
N GLU A 204 -11.45 14.12 -15.43
CA GLU A 204 -11.64 14.24 -16.89
C GLU A 204 -10.89 13.13 -17.63
N GLY A 205 -9.66 12.83 -17.22
CA GLY A 205 -8.84 11.77 -17.80
C GLY A 205 -9.31 10.35 -17.47
N TYR A 206 -10.05 10.18 -16.36
CA TYR A 206 -10.65 8.92 -15.92
C TYR A 206 -12.15 9.11 -15.60
N PRO A 207 -13.00 9.25 -16.61
CA PRO A 207 -14.41 9.63 -16.42
C PRO A 207 -15.22 8.57 -15.67
N GLY A 208 -14.80 7.30 -15.70
CA GLY A 208 -15.39 6.22 -14.91
C GLY A 208 -15.21 6.37 -13.41
N LEU A 209 -14.20 7.13 -12.98
CA LEU A 209 -13.89 7.31 -11.56
C LEU A 209 -15.06 7.97 -10.81
N SER A 210 -15.57 9.10 -11.32
CA SER A 210 -16.69 9.81 -10.70
C SER A 210 -17.96 8.94 -10.71
N ARG A 211 -18.27 8.27 -11.84
CA ARG A 211 -19.41 7.35 -11.95
C ARG A 211 -19.32 6.21 -10.94
N TRP A 212 -18.16 5.59 -10.84
CA TRP A 212 -17.92 4.52 -9.87
C TRP A 212 -18.09 5.00 -8.43
N GLN A 213 -17.49 6.13 -8.06
CA GLN A 213 -17.59 6.70 -6.70
C GLN A 213 -19.04 7.02 -6.32
N GLU A 214 -19.80 7.62 -7.23
CA GLU A 214 -21.21 7.95 -7.01
C GLU A 214 -22.07 6.68 -6.87
N SER A 215 -21.87 5.71 -7.75
CA SER A 215 -22.56 4.43 -7.69
C SER A 215 -22.29 3.69 -6.37
N VAL A 216 -21.05 3.60 -5.95
CA VAL A 216 -20.68 2.92 -4.69
C VAL A 216 -21.27 3.61 -3.48
N LYS A 217 -21.27 4.95 -3.42
CA LYS A 217 -21.88 5.72 -2.32
C LYS A 217 -23.40 5.54 -2.29
N ALA A 218 -24.05 5.61 -3.46
CA ALA A 218 -25.51 5.43 -3.57
C ALA A 218 -25.92 4.00 -3.17
N ASP A 219 -25.20 2.99 -3.63
CA ASP A 219 -25.43 1.59 -3.25
C ASP A 219 -25.20 1.37 -1.75
N ALA A 220 -24.12 1.88 -1.20
CA ALA A 220 -23.83 1.78 0.22
C ALA A 220 -24.92 2.47 1.08
N ALA A 221 -25.39 3.65 0.64
CA ALA A 221 -26.49 4.34 1.32
C ALA A 221 -27.81 3.55 1.26
N ARG A 222 -28.08 2.84 0.16
CA ARG A 222 -29.28 1.99 0.01
C ARG A 222 -29.21 0.72 0.84
N ARG A 223 -28.05 0.03 0.82
CA ARG A 223 -27.83 -1.30 1.40
C ARG A 223 -27.35 -1.27 2.86
N MET A 224 -26.87 -0.13 3.35
CA MET A 224 -26.22 0.07 4.64
C MET A 224 -24.91 -0.73 4.81
N TYR A 225 -24.32 -1.18 3.72
CA TYR A 225 -23.03 -1.83 3.67
C TYR A 225 -22.40 -1.65 2.29
N THR A 226 -21.10 -1.88 2.21
CA THR A 226 -20.34 -2.06 0.99
C THR A 226 -19.72 -3.46 0.99
N GLU A 227 -19.29 -3.95 -0.17
CA GLU A 227 -18.70 -5.30 -0.28
C GLU A 227 -17.53 -5.34 -1.27
N THR A 228 -16.65 -6.32 -1.08
CA THR A 228 -15.60 -6.66 -2.04
C THR A 228 -16.23 -7.37 -3.25
N TRP A 229 -15.45 -7.54 -4.32
CA TRP A 229 -15.92 -8.31 -5.48
C TRP A 229 -16.30 -9.75 -5.13
N LEU A 230 -15.64 -10.34 -4.14
CA LEU A 230 -15.92 -11.69 -3.64
C LEU A 230 -17.02 -11.75 -2.58
N GLY A 231 -17.74 -10.64 -2.33
CA GLY A 231 -18.94 -10.60 -1.49
C GLY A 231 -18.67 -10.43 0.00
N ARG A 232 -17.44 -10.13 0.45
CA ARG A 232 -17.18 -9.82 1.85
C ARG A 232 -17.70 -8.43 2.18
N ARG A 233 -18.58 -8.32 3.19
CA ARG A 233 -19.33 -7.11 3.53
C ARG A 233 -18.68 -6.32 4.66
N ARG A 234 -18.76 -5.00 4.54
CA ARG A 234 -18.52 -4.05 5.62
C ARG A 234 -19.78 -3.22 5.85
N TYR A 235 -20.35 -3.31 7.04
CA TYR A 235 -21.54 -2.55 7.42
C TYR A 235 -21.18 -1.10 7.72
N LEU A 236 -22.05 -0.18 7.29
CA LEU A 236 -21.87 1.26 7.36
C LEU A 236 -23.10 1.93 8.01
N PRO A 237 -23.32 1.73 9.33
CA PRO A 237 -24.53 2.20 10.00
C PRO A 237 -24.71 3.72 9.94
N ASN A 238 -23.62 4.48 9.81
CA ASN A 238 -23.63 5.93 9.77
C ASN A 238 -23.61 6.54 8.36
N ILE A 239 -23.82 5.73 7.30
CA ILE A 239 -23.79 6.22 5.91
C ILE A 239 -24.90 7.24 5.60
N ARG A 240 -26.02 7.18 6.37
CA ARG A 240 -27.15 8.11 6.28
C ARG A 240 -27.21 9.10 7.44
N SER A 241 -26.13 9.24 8.22
CA SER A 241 -26.10 10.16 9.37
C SER A 241 -26.31 11.61 8.91
N GLU A 242 -27.03 12.39 9.71
CA GLU A 242 -27.15 13.85 9.55
C GLU A 242 -25.84 14.56 9.93
N ASP A 243 -25.00 13.94 10.78
CA ASP A 243 -23.66 14.40 11.07
C ASP A 243 -22.78 14.23 9.85
N TRP A 244 -22.35 15.34 9.27
CA TRP A 244 -21.52 15.36 8.07
C TRP A 244 -20.21 14.58 8.25
N GLY A 245 -19.59 14.65 9.42
CA GLY A 245 -18.32 13.97 9.70
C GLY A 245 -18.47 12.44 9.64
N GLN A 246 -19.52 11.91 10.28
CA GLN A 246 -19.84 10.48 10.30
C GLN A 246 -20.24 9.97 8.90
N LYS A 247 -21.09 10.75 8.21
CA LYS A 247 -21.49 10.43 6.83
C LYS A 247 -20.28 10.39 5.90
N SER A 248 -19.48 11.45 5.88
CA SER A 248 -18.28 11.55 5.04
C SER A 248 -17.26 10.45 5.34
N PHE A 249 -17.08 10.08 6.62
CA PHE A 249 -16.26 8.93 7.00
C PHE A 249 -16.81 7.62 6.41
N SER A 250 -18.12 7.39 6.52
CA SER A 250 -18.78 6.19 5.99
C SER A 250 -18.71 6.12 4.47
N GLU A 251 -18.85 7.24 3.76
CA GLU A 251 -18.68 7.33 2.31
C GLU A 251 -17.25 6.98 1.87
N ARG A 252 -16.23 7.45 2.60
CA ARG A 252 -14.83 7.02 2.35
C ARG A 252 -14.64 5.52 2.59
N CYS A 253 -15.23 4.98 3.65
CA CYS A 253 -15.22 3.54 3.91
C CYS A 253 -15.92 2.75 2.80
N ALA A 254 -17.02 3.28 2.25
CA ALA A 254 -17.75 2.68 1.14
C ALA A 254 -16.87 2.55 -0.11
N MET A 255 -16.10 3.58 -0.43
CA MET A 255 -15.19 3.58 -1.58
C MET A 255 -13.91 2.76 -1.34
N ASN A 256 -13.35 2.80 -0.12
CA ASN A 256 -12.12 2.09 0.21
C ASN A 256 -12.30 0.57 0.22
N THR A 257 -13.41 0.08 0.78
CA THR A 257 -13.61 -1.36 1.02
C THR A 257 -13.60 -2.20 -0.27
N PRO A 258 -14.27 -1.82 -1.37
CA PRO A 258 -14.19 -2.58 -2.61
C PRO A 258 -12.75 -2.72 -3.13
N ILE A 259 -11.96 -1.66 -3.11
CA ILE A 259 -10.59 -1.66 -3.63
C ILE A 259 -9.65 -2.43 -2.69
N GLN A 260 -9.46 -1.91 -1.48
CA GLN A 260 -8.52 -2.50 -0.51
C GLN A 260 -8.95 -3.90 -0.08
N GLY A 261 -10.25 -4.11 0.04
CA GLY A 261 -10.79 -5.40 0.44
C GLY A 261 -10.64 -6.47 -0.65
N THR A 262 -10.92 -6.16 -1.91
CA THR A 262 -10.70 -7.10 -3.01
C THR A 262 -9.21 -7.41 -3.18
N ALA A 263 -8.32 -6.42 -3.02
CA ALA A 263 -6.87 -6.65 -3.01
C ALA A 263 -6.45 -7.60 -1.89
N ALA A 264 -7.01 -7.43 -0.67
CA ALA A 264 -6.77 -8.34 0.45
C ALA A 264 -7.32 -9.76 0.20
N ASP A 265 -8.45 -9.88 -0.48
CA ASP A 265 -9.03 -11.18 -0.85
C ASP A 265 -8.13 -11.89 -1.89
N ILE A 266 -7.60 -11.16 -2.88
CA ILE A 266 -6.65 -11.68 -3.88
C ILE A 266 -5.39 -12.20 -3.19
N LEU A 267 -4.80 -11.42 -2.28
CA LEU A 267 -3.63 -11.86 -1.50
C LEU A 267 -3.94 -13.14 -0.72
N LYS A 268 -5.10 -13.26 -0.09
CA LYS A 268 -5.49 -14.45 0.65
C LYS A 268 -5.66 -15.68 -0.25
N MET A 269 -6.18 -15.49 -1.46
CA MET A 269 -6.24 -16.56 -2.46
C MET A 269 -4.84 -17.06 -2.82
N ALA A 270 -3.89 -16.15 -3.02
CA ALA A 270 -2.49 -16.49 -3.25
C ALA A 270 -1.89 -17.26 -2.06
N VAL A 271 -2.13 -16.79 -0.83
CA VAL A 271 -1.71 -17.47 0.39
C VAL A 271 -2.30 -18.89 0.48
N CYS A 272 -3.58 -19.07 0.18
CA CYS A 272 -4.22 -20.40 0.17
C CYS A 272 -3.57 -21.36 -0.84
N ARG A 273 -3.24 -20.87 -2.06
CA ARG A 273 -2.55 -21.65 -3.09
C ARG A 273 -1.14 -22.04 -2.63
N ILE A 274 -0.40 -21.12 -2.04
CA ILE A 274 0.94 -21.37 -1.50
C ILE A 274 0.86 -22.42 -0.38
N LEU A 275 -0.05 -22.25 0.58
CA LEU A 275 -0.22 -23.20 1.69
C LEU A 275 -0.59 -24.60 1.21
N ALA A 276 -1.44 -24.70 0.19
CA ALA A 276 -1.78 -26.00 -0.43
C ALA A 276 -0.57 -26.70 -1.06
N GLY A 277 0.42 -25.97 -1.54
CA GLY A 277 1.63 -26.52 -2.12
C GLY A 277 2.79 -26.77 -1.14
N LEU A 278 2.68 -26.33 0.13
CA LEU A 278 3.74 -26.53 1.13
C LEU A 278 4.05 -28.00 1.47
N PRO A 279 3.07 -28.96 1.51
CA PRO A 279 3.40 -30.36 1.78
C PRO A 279 4.43 -30.95 0.81
N GLU A 280 4.43 -30.49 -0.44
CA GLU A 280 5.40 -30.88 -1.46
C GLU A 280 6.72 -30.08 -1.40
N ARG A 281 6.74 -28.99 -0.61
CA ARG A 281 7.83 -28.02 -0.49
C ARG A 281 8.16 -27.71 0.97
N PRO A 282 8.50 -28.72 1.81
CA PRO A 282 8.73 -28.53 3.24
C PRO A 282 9.90 -27.58 3.55
N TRP A 283 10.72 -27.30 2.56
CA TRP A 283 11.83 -26.35 2.61
C TRP A 283 11.39 -24.90 2.42
N LEU A 284 10.18 -24.61 1.90
CA LEU A 284 9.63 -23.26 1.74
C LEU A 284 8.96 -22.84 3.05
N ARG A 285 9.60 -21.96 3.81
CA ARG A 285 9.13 -21.53 5.14
C ARG A 285 8.56 -20.11 5.09
N PRO A 286 7.22 -19.93 5.10
CA PRO A 286 6.63 -18.60 5.26
C PRO A 286 7.02 -18.01 6.61
N ILE A 287 7.44 -16.75 6.63
CA ILE A 287 7.86 -16.09 7.87
C ILE A 287 7.11 -14.79 8.15
N LEU A 288 6.76 -14.03 7.11
CA LEU A 288 6.08 -12.74 7.25
C LEU A 288 5.07 -12.51 6.14
N GLN A 289 4.07 -11.71 6.46
CA GLN A 289 3.16 -11.07 5.54
C GLN A 289 3.10 -9.58 5.93
N ILE A 290 3.49 -8.68 5.03
CA ILE A 290 3.52 -7.22 5.25
C ILE A 290 2.78 -6.54 4.12
N HIS A 291 1.58 -6.00 4.38
CA HIS A 291 0.68 -5.39 3.40
C HIS A 291 0.31 -6.35 2.25
N ASP A 292 0.94 -6.26 1.10
CA ASP A 292 0.80 -7.07 -0.11
C ASP A 292 2.05 -7.93 -0.40
N GLU A 293 3.00 -7.95 0.53
CA GLU A 293 4.27 -8.66 0.49
C GLU A 293 4.21 -9.97 1.28
N LEU A 294 4.77 -11.05 0.72
CA LEU A 294 4.95 -12.36 1.35
C LEU A 294 6.44 -12.70 1.43
N THR A 295 6.92 -13.03 2.63
CA THR A 295 8.35 -13.30 2.88
C THR A 295 8.56 -14.72 3.36
N PHE A 296 9.62 -15.35 2.86
CA PHE A 296 9.97 -16.74 3.15
C PHE A 296 11.46 -16.87 3.48
N ILE A 297 11.81 -17.95 4.20
CA ILE A 297 13.19 -18.44 4.31
C ILE A 297 13.27 -19.77 3.55
N ILE A 298 14.28 -19.89 2.68
CA ILE A 298 14.50 -21.05 1.83
C ILE A 298 15.99 -21.42 1.79
N PRO A 299 16.37 -22.69 1.49
CA PRO A 299 17.73 -23.03 1.12
C PRO A 299 18.15 -22.25 -0.15
N GLU A 300 19.41 -21.83 -0.21
CA GLU A 300 19.92 -21.00 -1.33
C GLU A 300 19.81 -21.71 -2.69
N ASP A 301 20.00 -23.05 -2.73
CA ASP A 301 19.87 -23.88 -3.93
C ASP A 301 18.43 -24.01 -4.46
N ARG A 302 17.44 -23.54 -3.70
CA ARG A 302 16.00 -23.56 -4.04
C ARG A 302 15.45 -22.23 -4.51
N LEU A 303 16.29 -21.23 -4.73
CA LEU A 303 15.88 -19.87 -5.07
C LEU A 303 14.93 -19.81 -6.28
N SER A 304 15.34 -20.40 -7.40
CA SER A 304 14.57 -20.39 -8.65
C SER A 304 13.22 -21.13 -8.51
N ASP A 305 13.22 -22.29 -7.85
CA ASP A 305 12.02 -23.10 -7.61
C ASP A 305 11.02 -22.33 -6.73
N ALA A 306 11.51 -21.68 -5.67
CA ALA A 306 10.70 -20.92 -4.74
C ALA A 306 10.03 -19.72 -5.43
N ILE A 307 10.81 -18.92 -6.14
CA ILE A 307 10.30 -17.73 -6.84
C ILE A 307 9.27 -18.14 -7.89
N SER A 308 9.59 -19.13 -8.74
CA SER A 308 8.68 -19.60 -9.78
C SER A 308 7.35 -20.12 -9.21
N PHE A 309 7.40 -20.83 -8.08
CA PHE A 309 6.19 -21.36 -7.43
C PHE A 309 5.36 -20.26 -6.80
N VAL A 310 5.98 -19.38 -5.97
CA VAL A 310 5.26 -18.32 -5.25
C VAL A 310 4.70 -17.29 -6.22
N LYS A 311 5.52 -16.87 -7.21
CA LYS A 311 5.09 -15.93 -8.26
C LYS A 311 3.89 -16.45 -9.02
N ARG A 312 3.90 -17.70 -9.46
CA ARG A 312 2.75 -18.35 -10.11
C ARG A 312 1.50 -18.31 -9.22
N CYS A 313 1.62 -18.61 -7.92
CA CYS A 313 0.48 -18.58 -6.99
C CYS A 313 -0.09 -17.16 -6.80
N MET A 314 0.78 -16.14 -6.82
CA MET A 314 0.38 -14.73 -6.68
C MET A 314 -0.21 -14.17 -7.97
N GLU A 315 0.39 -14.48 -9.12
CA GLU A 315 -0.02 -13.93 -10.44
C GLU A 315 -1.19 -14.68 -11.08
N GLU A 316 -1.57 -15.83 -10.53
CA GLU A 316 -2.72 -16.58 -11.02
C GLU A 316 -4.00 -15.75 -10.96
N LYS A 317 -4.75 -15.75 -12.07
CA LYS A 317 -6.03 -15.03 -12.20
C LYS A 317 -6.94 -15.31 -11.01
N PRO A 318 -7.36 -14.30 -10.22
CA PRO A 318 -8.05 -14.54 -8.97
C PRO A 318 -9.51 -14.99 -9.15
N PHE A 319 -10.19 -14.47 -10.16
CA PHE A 319 -11.58 -14.83 -10.51
C PHE A 319 -11.84 -14.55 -12.00
N PRO A 320 -12.86 -15.19 -12.61
CA PRO A 320 -13.08 -15.18 -14.07
C PRO A 320 -13.16 -13.78 -14.70
N GLU A 321 -13.77 -12.82 -14.01
CA GLU A 321 -13.98 -11.47 -14.52
C GLU A 321 -12.73 -10.60 -14.45
N PHE A 322 -11.74 -10.94 -13.60
CA PHE A 322 -10.52 -10.15 -13.44
C PHE A 322 -9.64 -10.28 -14.69
N ASN A 323 -9.63 -9.22 -15.49
CA ASN A 323 -9.05 -9.19 -16.84
C ASN A 323 -7.78 -8.32 -16.93
N LEU A 324 -7.04 -8.23 -15.82
CA LEU A 324 -5.78 -7.51 -15.70
C LEU A 324 -4.66 -8.46 -15.27
N PRO A 325 -3.42 -8.27 -15.72
CA PRO A 325 -2.29 -9.03 -15.20
C PRO A 325 -2.05 -8.66 -13.74
N LEU A 326 -1.82 -9.67 -12.89
CA LEU A 326 -1.19 -9.50 -11.59
C LEU A 326 0.31 -9.70 -11.76
N ILE A 327 1.11 -8.88 -11.13
CA ILE A 327 2.58 -8.95 -11.18
C ILE A 327 3.09 -8.98 -9.75
N ALA A 328 3.96 -9.94 -9.46
CA ALA A 328 4.69 -10.05 -8.20
C ALA A 328 6.18 -9.80 -8.45
N GLU A 329 6.72 -8.76 -7.81
CA GLU A 329 8.13 -8.39 -7.86
C GLU A 329 8.88 -9.19 -6.79
N ALA A 330 10.01 -9.80 -7.15
CA ALA A 330 10.77 -10.67 -6.27
C ALA A 330 12.05 -9.98 -5.79
N SER A 331 12.41 -10.22 -4.53
CA SER A 331 13.68 -9.79 -3.94
C SER A 331 14.27 -10.93 -3.11
N ALA A 332 15.61 -11.00 -3.02
CA ALA A 332 16.30 -11.98 -2.22
C ALA A 332 17.54 -11.41 -1.54
N GLY A 333 17.91 -11.94 -0.37
CA GLY A 333 19.11 -11.51 0.35
C GLY A 333 19.29 -12.25 1.68
N PRO A 334 20.45 -12.09 2.33
CA PRO A 334 20.75 -12.76 3.60
C PRO A 334 19.88 -12.27 4.75
N THR A 335 19.34 -11.05 4.66
CA THR A 335 18.41 -10.46 5.62
C THR A 335 17.29 -9.73 4.90
N PHE A 336 16.15 -9.53 5.55
CA PHE A 336 15.03 -8.76 5.00
C PHE A 336 15.39 -7.28 4.68
N GLY A 337 16.43 -6.74 5.34
CA GLY A 337 16.91 -5.38 5.10
C GLY A 337 17.92 -5.25 3.95
N THR A 338 18.55 -6.35 3.55
CA THR A 338 19.62 -6.39 2.53
C THR A 338 19.24 -7.19 1.28
N MET A 339 17.93 -7.37 1.04
CA MET A 339 17.45 -7.97 -0.20
C MET A 339 17.68 -7.02 -1.38
N ASP A 340 18.03 -7.61 -2.52
CA ASP A 340 18.09 -6.97 -3.82
C ASP A 340 16.94 -7.45 -4.71
N GLU A 341 16.43 -6.58 -5.58
CA GLU A 341 15.41 -6.92 -6.57
C GLU A 341 15.99 -7.91 -7.59
N LEU A 342 15.16 -8.85 -8.01
CA LEU A 342 15.52 -9.87 -9.00
C LEU A 342 14.76 -9.63 -10.29
N ASP A 343 15.47 -9.64 -11.40
CA ASP A 343 14.88 -9.62 -12.75
C ASP A 343 14.40 -11.04 -13.11
N VAL A 344 13.13 -11.37 -12.80
CA VAL A 344 12.54 -12.73 -12.97
C VAL A 344 11.12 -12.70 -13.53
#